data_c21c2a05bde748aeded4eed54b48285e
#
_entry.id   c21c2a05bde748aeded4eed54b48285e
#
_cell.length_a   1.000
_cell.length_b   1.000
_cell.length_c   1.000
_cell.angle_alpha   90.00
_cell.angle_beta   90.00
_cell.angle_gamma   90.00
#
_symmetry.space_group_name_H-M   'P 1'
#
loop_
_entity.id
_entity.type
_entity.pdbx_description
1 polymer ?
#
loop_
_entity_poly.entity_id
_entity_poly.type
_entity_poly.pdbx_seq_one_letter_code
_entity_poly.pdbx_strand_id
1 'polypeptide(L)'
;MEKTTQQRNKDIVLEAFDTLFNKREYAKAETFWSPKYIQHSAHIEPGREGLFNLVKSIPATLKYESSLVVAEGEFVILHGRFSGIGLPVNWIAADIVRMENGILVEHWDVIQDEATKEQSKSKLPMFGSSFPVYAKPESTLG
;
A
#
# COMPACT_ATOMS: atom_id res chain seq x y z
N MET A 1 -22.91 7.24 -18.38
CA MET A 1 -22.32 5.94 -18.69
C MET A 1 -22.00 5.17 -17.41
N GLU A 2 -22.46 3.94 -17.35
CA GLU A 2 -22.15 3.09 -16.22
C GLU A 2 -20.68 2.69 -16.23
N LYS A 3 -20.07 2.61 -15.05
CA LYS A 3 -18.70 2.11 -14.91
C LYS A 3 -18.65 0.62 -15.18
N THR A 4 -17.57 0.16 -15.79
CA THR A 4 -17.30 -1.28 -15.92
C THR A 4 -16.96 -1.87 -14.54
N THR A 5 -17.01 -3.21 -14.44
CA THR A 5 -16.59 -3.91 -13.22
C THR A 5 -15.15 -3.54 -12.85
N GLN A 6 -14.25 -3.48 -13.83
CA GLN A 6 -12.85 -3.10 -13.60
C GLN A 6 -12.71 -1.69 -13.03
N GLN A 7 -13.46 -0.73 -13.58
CA GLN A 7 -13.44 0.64 -13.06
C GLN A 7 -13.97 0.72 -11.64
N ARG A 8 -15.06 0.01 -11.34
CA ARG A 8 -15.60 -0.06 -9.98
C ARG A 8 -14.60 -0.70 -9.02
N ASN A 9 -13.96 -1.79 -9.42
CA ASN A 9 -12.96 -2.46 -8.58
C ASN A 9 -11.78 -1.55 -8.29
N LYS A 10 -11.29 -0.79 -9.27
CA LYS A 10 -10.23 0.20 -9.03
C LYS A 10 -10.65 1.25 -8.01
N ASP A 11 -11.85 1.80 -8.16
CA ASP A 11 -12.37 2.82 -7.25
C ASP A 11 -12.51 2.28 -5.83
N ILE A 12 -13.00 1.05 -5.69
CA ILE A 12 -13.16 0.39 -4.39
C ILE A 12 -11.81 0.18 -3.70
N VAL A 13 -10.82 -0.33 -4.43
CA VAL A 13 -9.50 -0.59 -3.86
C VAL A 13 -8.81 0.71 -3.44
N LEU A 14 -8.91 1.75 -4.26
CA LEU A 14 -8.35 3.06 -3.91
C LEU A 14 -9.00 3.63 -2.65
N GLU A 15 -10.33 3.55 -2.54
CA GLU A 15 -11.04 3.99 -1.35
C GLU A 15 -10.69 3.14 -0.13
N ALA A 16 -10.62 1.82 -0.31
CA ALA A 16 -10.26 0.89 0.76
C ALA A 16 -8.87 1.20 1.33
N PHE A 17 -7.88 1.39 0.47
CA PHE A 17 -6.52 1.69 0.89
C PHE A 17 -6.43 3.05 1.60
N ASP A 18 -7.11 4.06 1.08
CA ASP A 18 -7.16 5.37 1.72
C ASP A 18 -7.82 5.30 3.10
N THR A 19 -8.93 4.58 3.19
CA THR A 19 -9.68 4.41 4.44
C THR A 19 -8.84 3.71 5.51
N LEU A 20 -8.12 2.65 5.14
CA LEU A 20 -7.32 1.89 6.11
C LEU A 20 -6.00 2.56 6.45
N PHE A 21 -5.20 2.90 5.44
CA PHE A 21 -3.83 3.36 5.66
C PHE A 21 -3.75 4.83 6.04
N ASN A 22 -4.52 5.68 5.39
CA ASN A 22 -4.45 7.13 5.61
C ASN A 22 -5.42 7.59 6.70
N LYS A 23 -6.67 7.17 6.63
CA LYS A 23 -7.71 7.61 7.57
C LYS A 23 -7.79 6.76 8.83
N ARG A 24 -7.35 5.51 8.76
CA ARG A 24 -7.39 4.56 9.87
C ARG A 24 -8.79 4.38 10.45
N GLU A 25 -9.79 4.44 9.58
CA GLU A 25 -11.19 4.20 9.95
C GLU A 25 -11.47 2.69 9.88
N TYR A 26 -11.10 1.96 10.92
CA TYR A 26 -11.12 0.49 10.91
C TYR A 26 -12.52 -0.10 10.73
N ALA A 27 -13.53 0.46 11.36
CA ALA A 27 -14.90 -0.02 11.22
C ALA A 27 -15.39 0.10 9.77
N LYS A 28 -15.08 1.22 9.12
CA LYS A 28 -15.41 1.42 7.71
C LYS A 28 -14.57 0.50 6.81
N ALA A 29 -13.28 0.37 7.12
CA ALA A 29 -12.38 -0.49 6.37
C ALA A 29 -12.83 -1.96 6.37
N GLU A 30 -13.39 -2.44 7.46
CA GLU A 30 -13.92 -3.82 7.53
C GLU A 30 -14.96 -4.11 6.45
N THR A 31 -15.67 -3.09 5.97
CA THR A 31 -16.68 -3.29 4.92
C THR A 31 -16.06 -3.56 3.55
N PHE A 32 -14.78 -3.24 3.36
CA PHE A 32 -14.06 -3.46 2.11
C PHE A 32 -13.35 -4.81 2.06
N TRP A 33 -12.83 -5.29 3.20
CA TRP A 33 -12.07 -6.54 3.28
C TRP A 33 -12.94 -7.70 3.74
N SER A 34 -12.83 -8.82 3.04
CA SER A 34 -13.53 -10.04 3.42
C SER A 34 -13.10 -10.51 4.81
N PRO A 35 -14.03 -11.00 5.65
CA PRO A 35 -13.63 -11.69 6.88
C PRO A 35 -12.82 -12.95 6.63
N LYS A 36 -12.85 -13.48 5.40
CA LYS A 36 -12.05 -14.64 4.97
C LYS A 36 -10.87 -14.23 4.09
N TYR A 37 -10.42 -13.00 4.23
CA TYR A 37 -9.31 -12.42 3.44
C TYR A 37 -8.05 -13.28 3.51
N ILE A 38 -7.46 -13.55 2.33
CA ILE A 38 -6.26 -14.38 2.19
C ILE A 38 -5.07 -13.46 1.97
N GLN A 39 -4.08 -13.54 2.86
CA GLN A 39 -2.89 -12.69 2.83
C GLN A 39 -1.66 -13.48 2.42
N HIS A 40 -1.03 -13.09 1.31
CA HIS A 40 0.23 -13.68 0.84
C HIS A 40 1.46 -12.80 1.12
N SER A 41 1.28 -11.60 1.62
CA SER A 41 2.42 -10.74 1.95
C SER A 41 3.28 -11.39 3.03
N ALA A 42 4.59 -11.45 2.79
CA ALA A 42 5.53 -12.01 3.75
C ALA A 42 5.69 -11.14 5.01
N HIS A 43 5.18 -9.91 4.96
CA HIS A 43 5.31 -8.94 6.05
C HIS A 43 4.07 -8.85 6.94
N ILE A 44 3.00 -9.57 6.62
CA ILE A 44 1.69 -9.40 7.25
C ILE A 44 1.19 -10.75 7.79
N GLU A 45 0.73 -10.74 9.03
CA GLU A 45 0.09 -11.91 9.63
C GLU A 45 -1.20 -12.26 8.90
N PRO A 46 -1.70 -13.52 9.02
CA PRO A 46 -2.85 -13.96 8.23
C PRO A 46 -4.13 -13.19 8.45
N GLY A 47 -4.92 -13.12 7.38
CA GLY A 47 -6.28 -12.65 7.42
C GLY A 47 -6.43 -11.15 7.53
N ARG A 48 -7.69 -10.71 7.57
CA ARG A 48 -8.04 -9.30 7.75
C ARG A 48 -7.48 -8.74 9.04
N GLU A 49 -7.54 -9.52 10.12
CA GLU A 49 -7.02 -9.10 11.42
C GLU A 49 -5.51 -8.84 11.38
N GLY A 50 -4.76 -9.69 10.70
CA GLY A 50 -3.31 -9.51 10.55
C GLY A 50 -2.98 -8.18 9.89
N LEU A 51 -3.69 -7.84 8.82
CA LEU A 51 -3.51 -6.56 8.13
C LEU A 51 -3.86 -5.37 9.04
N PHE A 52 -5.01 -5.42 9.69
CA PHE A 52 -5.47 -4.31 10.53
C PHE A 52 -4.56 -4.12 11.75
N ASN A 53 -4.10 -5.22 12.36
CA ASN A 53 -3.16 -5.16 13.48
C ASN A 53 -1.83 -4.57 13.06
N LEU A 54 -1.36 -4.89 11.85
CA LEU A 54 -0.14 -4.27 11.32
C LEU A 54 -0.31 -2.75 11.24
N VAL A 55 -1.40 -2.28 10.64
CA VAL A 55 -1.64 -0.83 10.50
C VAL A 55 -1.71 -0.16 11.86
N LYS A 56 -2.37 -0.79 12.84
CA LYS A 56 -2.46 -0.25 14.22
C LYS A 56 -1.10 -0.15 14.88
N SER A 57 -0.14 -0.99 14.49
CA SER A 57 1.23 -0.97 15.04
C SER A 57 2.13 0.09 14.41
N ILE A 58 1.72 0.66 13.27
CA ILE A 58 2.51 1.66 12.55
C ILE A 58 2.18 3.05 13.11
N PRO A 59 3.18 3.97 13.22
CA PRO A 59 2.93 5.33 13.68
C PRO A 59 1.85 6.06 12.89
N ALA A 60 1.23 7.05 13.51
CA ALA A 60 0.19 7.89 12.87
C ALA A 60 0.71 8.69 11.67
N THR A 61 2.02 8.70 11.47
CA THR A 61 2.66 9.33 10.32
C THR A 61 2.52 8.52 9.03
N LEU A 62 2.00 7.30 9.10
CA LEU A 62 1.78 6.46 7.92
C LEU A 62 1.01 7.21 6.84
N LYS A 63 1.55 7.18 5.63
CA LYS A 63 0.91 7.74 4.45
C LYS A 63 1.06 6.76 3.29
N TYR A 64 -0.05 6.49 2.61
CA TYR A 64 -0.07 5.72 1.37
C TYR A 64 -0.42 6.62 0.19
N GLU A 65 0.37 6.53 -0.87
CA GLU A 65 0.15 7.23 -2.13
C GLU A 65 0.21 6.21 -3.26
N SER A 66 -0.70 6.31 -4.22
CA SER A 66 -0.65 5.46 -5.43
C SER A 66 -0.50 6.33 -6.67
N SER A 67 0.13 5.78 -7.71
CA SER A 67 0.25 6.45 -9.01
C SER A 67 -0.39 5.62 -10.10
N LEU A 68 0.04 4.40 -10.30
CA LEU A 68 -0.47 3.49 -11.32
C LEU A 68 -1.46 2.52 -10.69
N VAL A 69 -2.68 2.49 -11.24
CA VAL A 69 -3.72 1.54 -10.82
C VAL A 69 -4.31 0.93 -12.08
N VAL A 70 -4.26 -0.39 -12.18
CA VAL A 70 -4.81 -1.13 -13.33
C VAL A 70 -5.70 -2.25 -12.84
N ALA A 71 -6.69 -2.62 -13.64
CA ALA A 71 -7.58 -3.72 -13.32
C ALA A 71 -7.87 -4.55 -14.56
N GLU A 72 -7.90 -5.85 -14.37
CA GLU A 72 -8.30 -6.82 -15.38
C GLU A 72 -8.95 -8.01 -14.69
N GLY A 73 -10.14 -8.41 -15.17
CA GLY A 73 -10.90 -9.48 -14.52
C GLY A 73 -11.21 -9.14 -13.08
N GLU A 74 -10.86 -10.05 -12.19
CA GLU A 74 -11.05 -9.88 -10.74
C GLU A 74 -9.90 -9.16 -10.04
N PHE A 75 -8.84 -8.81 -10.77
CA PHE A 75 -7.61 -8.31 -10.18
C PHE A 75 -7.46 -6.81 -10.33
N VAL A 76 -6.93 -6.18 -9.29
CA VAL A 76 -6.49 -4.77 -9.29
C VAL A 76 -5.04 -4.74 -8.84
N ILE A 77 -4.19 -4.02 -9.57
CA ILE A 77 -2.79 -3.82 -9.21
C ILE A 77 -2.55 -2.34 -9.01
N LEU A 78 -1.92 -2.00 -7.87
CA LEU A 78 -1.55 -0.63 -7.53
C LEU A 78 -0.04 -0.55 -7.38
N HIS A 79 0.55 0.51 -7.91
CA HIS A 79 1.93 0.87 -7.61
C HIS A 79 1.91 2.06 -6.67
N GLY A 80 2.48 1.90 -5.49
CA GLY A 80 2.32 2.87 -4.43
C GLY A 80 3.55 3.04 -3.54
N ARG A 81 3.49 4.10 -2.74
CA ARG A 81 4.50 4.44 -1.73
C ARG A 81 3.88 4.42 -0.35
N PHE A 82 4.49 3.68 0.56
CA PHE A 82 4.22 3.76 1.99
C PHE A 82 5.34 4.55 2.65
N SER A 83 5.00 5.69 3.25
CA SER A 83 5.94 6.53 3.99
C SER A 83 5.47 6.71 5.43
N GLY A 84 6.36 7.20 6.29
CA GLY A 84 6.03 7.41 7.70
C GLY A 84 5.75 6.11 8.44
N ILE A 85 6.37 5.01 8.02
CA ILE A 85 6.09 3.66 8.53
C ILE A 85 6.88 3.29 9.78
N GLY A 86 7.64 4.22 10.35
CA GLY A 86 8.45 3.96 11.53
C GLY A 86 9.80 3.32 11.20
N LEU A 87 10.15 3.22 9.92
CA LEU A 87 11.43 2.70 9.43
C LEU A 87 12.22 3.85 8.81
N PRO A 88 13.56 3.70 8.68
CA PRO A 88 14.39 4.75 8.08
C PRO A 88 14.23 4.92 6.57
N VAL A 89 13.42 4.08 5.93
CA VAL A 89 13.16 4.13 4.50
C VAL A 89 11.67 4.04 4.22
N ASN A 90 11.25 4.53 3.05
CA ASN A 90 9.90 4.28 2.52
C ASN A 90 9.87 2.92 1.81
N TRP A 91 8.69 2.37 1.67
CA TRP A 91 8.47 1.20 0.83
C TRP A 91 7.75 1.57 -0.45
N ILE A 92 8.26 1.07 -1.58
CA ILE A 92 7.54 1.06 -2.83
C ILE A 92 6.97 -0.33 -3.03
N ALA A 93 5.69 -0.41 -3.26
CA ALA A 93 4.99 -1.68 -3.35
C ALA A 93 4.17 -1.79 -4.63
N ALA A 94 4.21 -2.97 -5.24
CA ALA A 94 3.19 -3.40 -6.17
C ALA A 94 2.25 -4.31 -5.38
N ASP A 95 1.04 -3.82 -5.14
CA ASP A 95 -0.01 -4.56 -4.43
C ASP A 95 -0.95 -5.17 -5.45
N ILE A 96 -1.19 -6.48 -5.35
CA ILE A 96 -2.10 -7.22 -6.21
C ILE A 96 -3.28 -7.66 -5.35
N VAL A 97 -4.47 -7.24 -5.74
CA VAL A 97 -5.70 -7.55 -5.00
C VAL A 97 -6.65 -8.32 -5.90
N ARG A 98 -7.18 -9.43 -5.39
CA ARG A 98 -8.29 -10.14 -6.04
C ARG A 98 -9.61 -9.73 -5.39
N MET A 99 -10.60 -9.47 -6.23
CA MET A 99 -11.91 -8.98 -5.84
C MET A 99 -12.97 -10.05 -6.08
N GLU A 100 -13.98 -10.11 -5.21
CA GLU A 100 -15.23 -10.84 -5.45
C GLU A 100 -16.39 -9.94 -5.04
N ASN A 101 -17.30 -9.67 -5.98
CA ASN A 101 -18.48 -8.85 -5.72
C ASN A 101 -18.18 -7.52 -5.02
N GLY A 102 -17.09 -6.87 -5.43
CA GLY A 102 -16.69 -5.58 -4.88
C GLY A 102 -16.00 -5.65 -3.52
N ILE A 103 -15.57 -6.83 -3.08
CA ILE A 103 -14.90 -7.05 -1.79
C ILE A 103 -13.48 -7.53 -2.05
N LEU A 104 -12.52 -7.05 -1.27
CA LEU A 104 -11.12 -7.49 -1.31
C LEU A 104 -11.02 -8.86 -0.61
N VAL A 105 -10.64 -9.89 -1.36
CA VAL A 105 -10.64 -11.27 -0.86
C VAL A 105 -9.27 -11.90 -0.78
N GLU A 106 -8.29 -11.38 -1.52
CA GLU A 106 -6.95 -11.96 -1.56
C GLU A 106 -5.93 -10.93 -1.98
N HIS A 107 -4.70 -11.03 -1.45
CA HIS A 107 -3.67 -10.02 -1.67
C HIS A 107 -2.28 -10.64 -1.74
N TRP A 108 -1.51 -10.16 -2.70
CA TRP A 108 -0.07 -10.39 -2.84
C TRP A 108 0.63 -9.03 -2.92
N ASP A 109 1.89 -8.98 -2.57
CA ASP A 109 2.67 -7.77 -2.80
C ASP A 109 4.13 -8.09 -3.16
N VAL A 110 4.75 -7.11 -3.78
CA VAL A 110 6.21 -7.07 -3.98
C VAL A 110 6.65 -5.72 -3.42
N ILE A 111 7.52 -5.74 -2.44
CA ILE A 111 7.95 -4.55 -1.71
C ILE A 111 9.45 -4.35 -1.89
N GLN A 112 9.85 -3.10 -2.11
CA GLN A 112 11.24 -2.71 -2.22
C GLN A 112 11.47 -1.41 -1.45
N ASP A 113 12.60 -1.31 -0.76
CA ASP A 113 13.01 -0.06 -0.13
C ASP A 113 13.20 1.02 -1.20
N GLU A 114 12.68 2.22 -0.94
CA GLU A 114 12.78 3.32 -1.89
C GLU A 114 14.18 3.90 -1.89
N ALA A 115 14.84 3.83 -3.05
CA ALA A 115 16.19 4.35 -3.23
C ALA A 115 16.20 5.88 -3.28
N THR A 116 17.22 6.46 -2.66
CA THR A 116 17.55 7.88 -2.84
C THR A 116 18.18 8.08 -4.22
N LYS A 117 18.38 9.34 -4.62
CA LYS A 117 19.05 9.67 -5.90
C LYS A 117 20.46 9.08 -5.96
N GLU A 118 21.18 9.10 -4.86
CA GLU A 118 22.54 8.56 -4.77
C GLU A 118 22.55 7.04 -4.91
N GLN A 119 21.54 6.36 -4.37
CA GLN A 119 21.42 4.89 -4.41
C GLN A 119 20.91 4.37 -5.73
N SER A 120 20.13 5.19 -6.46
CA SER A 120 19.52 4.78 -7.72
C SER A 120 20.55 4.70 -8.83
N LYS A 121 20.73 3.52 -9.39
CA LYS A 121 21.65 3.33 -10.53
C LYS A 121 21.14 3.96 -11.82
N SER A 122 19.83 3.98 -12.01
CA SER A 122 19.20 4.57 -13.19
C SER A 122 19.13 6.10 -13.12
N LYS A 123 19.27 6.66 -11.92
CA LYS A 123 19.06 8.08 -11.64
C LYS A 123 17.63 8.53 -11.94
N LEU A 124 16.69 7.59 -11.94
CA LEU A 124 15.25 7.84 -12.06
C LEU A 124 14.54 7.40 -10.80
N PRO A 125 13.51 8.15 -10.35
CA PRO A 125 12.77 7.77 -9.14
C PRO A 125 11.99 6.49 -9.32
N MET A 126 11.86 5.71 -8.25
CA MET A 126 11.03 4.51 -8.24
C MET A 126 9.55 4.83 -8.23
N PHE A 127 9.17 6.00 -7.75
CA PHE A 127 7.78 6.42 -7.61
C PHE A 127 7.66 7.93 -7.84
N GLY A 128 6.68 8.33 -8.63
CA GLY A 128 6.45 9.75 -8.92
C GLY A 128 7.58 10.37 -9.74
N SER A 129 7.79 11.66 -9.54
CA SER A 129 8.77 12.46 -10.30
C SER A 129 9.94 12.96 -9.44
N SER A 130 9.99 12.57 -8.17
CA SER A 130 11.03 13.03 -7.24
C SER A 130 11.53 11.88 -6.38
N PHE A 131 12.77 12.02 -5.91
CA PHE A 131 13.38 11.07 -4.98
C PHE A 131 12.98 11.41 -3.54
N PRO A 132 12.95 10.39 -2.65
CA PRO A 132 12.77 10.66 -1.23
C PRO A 132 14.01 11.35 -0.65
N VAL A 133 13.78 12.16 0.37
CA VAL A 133 14.86 12.75 1.17
C VAL A 133 14.67 12.22 2.59
N TYR A 134 15.54 11.30 2.99
CA TYR A 134 15.49 10.75 4.33
C TYR A 134 16.29 11.62 5.30
N ALA A 135 15.81 11.69 6.54
CA ALA A 135 16.57 12.35 7.59
C ALA A 135 17.91 11.63 7.75
N LYS A 136 19.00 12.40 7.81
CA LYS A 136 20.31 11.82 8.11
C LYS A 136 20.30 11.33 9.54
N PRO A 137 20.87 10.14 9.83
CA PRO A 137 21.07 9.72 11.21
C PRO A 137 21.88 10.80 11.93
N GLU A 138 21.50 11.12 13.16
CA GLU A 138 22.29 12.02 13.96
C GLU A 138 23.72 11.47 14.06
N SER A 139 24.68 12.32 13.71
CA SER A 139 26.08 11.96 13.89
C SER A 139 26.38 11.93 15.38
N THR A 140 26.66 10.74 15.90
CA THR A 140 27.15 10.58 17.28
C THR A 140 28.63 10.84 17.38
N LEU A 141 29.26 11.17 16.27
CA LEU A 141 30.66 11.54 16.26
C LEU A 141 30.79 13.01 16.62
N GLY A 142 31.33 13.20 17.77
CA GLY A 142 31.77 14.53 18.13
C GLY A 142 32.81 15.04 17.14
#